data_e8afc236844bc0bbb66f15b4bd5bb733
#
_entry.id   e8afc236844bc0bbb66f15b4bd5bb733
#
_cell.length_a   1.000
_cell.length_b   1.000
_cell.length_c   1.000
_cell.angle_alpha   90.00
_cell.angle_beta   90.00
_cell.angle_gamma   90.00
#
_symmetry.space_group_name_H-M   'P 1'
#
loop_
_entity.id
_entity.type
_entity.pdbx_description
1 polymer ?
#
loop_
_entity_poly.entity_id
_entity_poly.type
_entity_poly.pdbx_seq_one_letter_code
_entity_poly.pdbx_strand_id
1 'polypeptide(L)'
;MNKTVTIDFAHALPADAPLMPAHPQPLLDLPPGEARDSLLSVHGILGTRLPAGKLAIYEAGGGSTSFLPLDVLRRAHVTVVDIDEDQIRNNDYAQEAILGDIQSWRFAPGSFDLVICYNVIEHVPDVAAALSGFCESLKQGGMILIGAPNPKSLSGVVTKFSPHWFHVWFYRHVRGDKKAGQPGQAPFPTHFHPLVTLSNLQAFARAHGLELIYRKEYESPRYPEMRARKPLFAALIDAAAVVINALLPGKGDVRHGDYHVILRKR
;
A
#
# COMPACT_ATOMS: atom_id res chain seq x y z
N MET A 1 18.36 15.39 15.70
CA MET A 1 18.70 16.34 14.62
C MET A 1 18.35 15.63 13.31
N ASN A 2 17.17 15.94 12.75
CA ASN A 2 16.75 15.39 11.47
C ASN A 2 17.60 16.02 10.36
N LYS A 3 18.45 15.22 9.73
CA LYS A 3 19.10 15.65 8.48
C LYS A 3 18.10 15.40 7.35
N THR A 4 17.47 16.46 6.89
CA THR A 4 16.70 16.43 5.64
C THR A 4 17.71 16.35 4.50
N VAL A 5 17.79 15.20 3.85
CA VAL A 5 18.49 15.09 2.56
C VAL A 5 17.38 15.19 1.51
N THR A 6 17.16 16.39 1.00
CA THR A 6 16.32 16.59 -0.19
C THR A 6 17.24 16.34 -1.38
N ILE A 7 16.99 15.30 -2.13
CA ILE A 7 17.64 15.08 -3.42
C ILE A 7 16.73 15.75 -4.44
N ASP A 8 17.12 16.95 -4.86
CA ASP A 8 16.44 17.67 -5.92
C ASP A 8 16.84 17.04 -7.26
N PHE A 9 15.98 16.17 -7.78
CA PHE A 9 16.09 15.69 -9.15
C PHE A 9 15.52 16.78 -10.09
N ALA A 10 16.32 17.81 -10.36
CA ALA A 10 15.99 18.91 -11.27
C ALA A 10 15.82 18.47 -12.75
N HIS A 11 15.61 17.20 -13.01
CA HIS A 11 15.24 16.67 -14.31
C HIS A 11 13.77 16.25 -14.30
N ALA A 12 12.89 17.26 -14.30
CA ALA A 12 11.54 17.02 -14.80
C ALA A 12 11.68 16.34 -16.18
N LEU A 13 11.19 15.10 -16.27
CA LEU A 13 11.12 14.42 -17.58
C LEU A 13 10.41 15.38 -18.54
N PRO A 14 10.99 15.68 -19.72
CA PRO A 14 10.29 16.48 -20.74
C PRO A 14 8.92 15.86 -20.96
N ALA A 15 7.89 16.70 -21.15
CA ALA A 15 6.52 16.22 -21.38
C ALA A 15 6.41 15.18 -22.50
N ASP A 16 7.40 15.13 -23.40
CA ASP A 16 7.48 14.29 -24.59
C ASP A 16 8.51 13.15 -24.44
N ALA A 17 9.22 13.03 -23.32
CA ALA A 17 10.13 11.91 -23.14
C ALA A 17 9.31 10.60 -23.11
N PRO A 18 9.69 9.59 -23.93
CA PRO A 18 9.11 8.27 -23.76
C PRO A 18 9.45 7.83 -22.33
N LEU A 19 8.43 7.60 -21.50
CA LEU A 19 8.64 6.98 -20.22
C LEU A 19 9.39 5.68 -20.48
N MET A 20 10.61 5.61 -19.96
CA MET A 20 11.46 4.44 -20.12
C MET A 20 10.68 3.20 -19.69
N PRO A 21 10.79 2.07 -20.43
CA PRO A 21 10.09 0.83 -20.07
C PRO A 21 10.59 0.17 -18.77
N ALA A 22 11.41 0.88 -17.99
CA ALA A 22 12.08 0.38 -16.79
C ALA A 22 11.21 0.42 -15.53
N HIS A 23 10.04 1.12 -15.53
CA HIS A 23 9.15 1.08 -14.37
C HIS A 23 8.22 -0.11 -14.47
N PRO A 24 8.33 -1.10 -13.55
CA PRO A 24 7.34 -2.15 -13.48
C PRO A 24 5.97 -1.48 -13.28
N GLN A 25 5.04 -1.75 -14.19
CA GLN A 25 3.65 -1.39 -14.02
C GLN A 25 3.05 -2.43 -13.09
N PRO A 26 2.76 -2.14 -11.81
CA PRO A 26 2.29 -3.16 -10.87
C PRO A 26 1.05 -3.89 -11.38
N LEU A 27 0.25 -3.21 -12.20
CA LEU A 27 -0.94 -3.77 -12.81
C LEU A 27 -0.61 -4.83 -13.88
N LEU A 28 0.47 -4.67 -14.63
CA LEU A 28 0.86 -5.62 -15.68
C LEU A 28 1.46 -6.89 -15.10
N ASP A 29 2.09 -6.79 -13.93
CA ASP A 29 2.74 -7.91 -13.26
C ASP A 29 1.77 -8.76 -12.41
N LEU A 30 0.57 -8.23 -12.12
CA LEU A 30 -0.44 -9.00 -11.39
C LEU A 30 -1.14 -10.01 -12.29
N PRO A 31 -1.19 -11.30 -11.90
CA PRO A 31 -1.97 -12.29 -12.61
C PRO A 31 -3.47 -11.92 -12.57
N PRO A 32 -4.27 -12.43 -13.55
CA PRO A 32 -5.72 -12.30 -13.51
C PRO A 32 -6.27 -12.80 -12.17
N GLY A 33 -7.20 -12.03 -11.57
CA GLY A 33 -7.82 -12.35 -10.29
C GLY A 33 -8.24 -11.11 -9.49
N GLU A 34 -8.78 -11.35 -8.30
CA GLU A 34 -9.39 -10.30 -7.47
C GLU A 34 -8.47 -9.12 -7.17
N ALA A 35 -7.18 -9.36 -6.94
CA ALA A 35 -6.19 -8.31 -6.68
C ALA A 35 -6.05 -7.37 -7.88
N ARG A 36 -5.91 -7.94 -9.09
CA ARG A 36 -5.85 -7.17 -10.34
C ARG A 36 -7.14 -6.39 -10.60
N ASP A 37 -8.30 -7.04 -10.41
CA ASP A 37 -9.60 -6.41 -10.61
C ASP A 37 -9.83 -5.25 -9.62
N SER A 38 -9.39 -5.42 -8.38
CA SER A 38 -9.43 -4.36 -7.36
C SER A 38 -8.53 -3.19 -7.74
N LEU A 39 -7.31 -3.45 -8.21
CA LEU A 39 -6.38 -2.40 -8.64
C LEU A 39 -6.89 -1.67 -9.90
N LEU A 40 -7.47 -2.39 -10.87
CA LEU A 40 -8.15 -1.79 -12.04
C LEU A 40 -9.28 -0.84 -11.61
N SER A 41 -10.09 -1.26 -10.62
CA SER A 41 -11.15 -0.43 -10.06
C SER A 41 -10.58 0.83 -9.40
N VAL A 42 -9.51 0.69 -8.62
CA VAL A 42 -8.79 1.83 -8.01
C VAL A 42 -8.31 2.79 -9.10
N HIS A 43 -7.62 2.29 -10.14
CA HIS A 43 -7.14 3.12 -11.24
C HIS A 43 -8.27 3.84 -11.98
N GLY A 44 -9.40 3.17 -12.22
CA GLY A 44 -10.59 3.79 -12.83
C GLY A 44 -11.18 4.90 -11.96
N ILE A 45 -11.22 4.71 -10.64
CA ILE A 45 -11.68 5.74 -9.70
C ILE A 45 -10.73 6.93 -9.69
N LEU A 46 -9.41 6.70 -9.61
CA LEU A 46 -8.42 7.78 -9.65
C LEU A 46 -8.50 8.57 -10.96
N GLY A 47 -8.61 7.89 -12.11
CA GLY A 47 -8.72 8.52 -13.41
C GLY A 47 -9.98 9.40 -13.59
N THR A 48 -11.09 9.04 -12.90
CA THR A 48 -12.37 9.75 -13.03
C THR A 48 -12.62 10.78 -11.92
N ARG A 49 -12.00 10.63 -10.74
CA ARG A 49 -12.29 11.46 -9.56
C ARG A 49 -11.20 12.49 -9.25
N LEU A 50 -9.97 12.26 -9.70
CA LEU A 50 -8.90 13.26 -9.58
C LEU A 50 -9.19 14.45 -10.50
N PRO A 51 -8.81 15.68 -10.10
CA PRO A 51 -8.93 16.87 -10.95
C PRO A 51 -8.27 16.67 -12.32
N ALA A 52 -8.81 17.30 -13.34
CA ALA A 52 -8.12 17.42 -14.63
C ALA A 52 -6.89 18.36 -14.49
N GLY A 53 -5.83 18.09 -15.26
CA GLY A 53 -4.61 18.93 -15.24
C GLY A 53 -3.52 18.40 -14.30
N LYS A 54 -2.66 19.32 -13.83
CA LYS A 54 -1.52 18.96 -12.95
C LYS A 54 -2.01 18.57 -11.56
N LEU A 55 -1.41 17.53 -11.02
CA LEU A 55 -1.73 16.98 -9.70
C LEU A 55 -0.54 17.12 -8.76
N ALA A 56 -0.80 17.31 -7.48
CA ALA A 56 0.16 17.14 -6.41
C ALA A 56 -0.16 15.84 -5.66
N ILE A 57 0.79 14.89 -5.64
CA ILE A 57 0.60 13.55 -5.06
C ILE A 57 1.68 13.29 -4.02
N TYR A 58 1.26 12.78 -2.87
CA TYR A 58 2.15 12.30 -1.82
C TYR A 58 2.09 10.78 -1.75
N GLU A 59 3.22 10.10 -1.98
CA GLU A 59 3.38 8.68 -1.74
C GLU A 59 4.12 8.44 -0.41
N ALA A 60 3.37 8.02 0.60
CA ALA A 60 3.85 7.75 1.94
C ALA A 60 4.42 6.33 2.02
N GLY A 61 5.74 6.20 2.19
CA GLY A 61 6.45 4.95 2.09
C GLY A 61 6.54 4.44 0.64
N GLY A 62 6.58 5.37 -0.35
CA GLY A 62 6.51 5.02 -1.77
C GLY A 62 7.73 4.27 -2.29
N GLY A 63 8.84 4.28 -1.54
CA GLY A 63 10.05 3.58 -1.93
C GLY A 63 10.55 3.99 -3.31
N SER A 64 10.91 2.99 -4.14
CA SER A 64 11.44 3.19 -5.49
C SER A 64 10.45 2.84 -6.61
N THR A 65 9.17 2.53 -6.29
CA THR A 65 8.16 2.14 -7.28
C THR A 65 6.81 2.76 -6.96
N SER A 66 6.08 3.23 -7.98
CA SER A 66 4.75 3.79 -7.83
C SER A 66 3.65 2.82 -8.26
N PHE A 67 2.51 2.86 -7.56
CA PHE A 67 1.27 2.14 -7.93
C PHE A 67 0.31 3.00 -8.74
N LEU A 68 0.71 4.20 -9.13
CA LEU A 68 -0.10 5.10 -9.94
C LEU A 68 -0.22 4.60 -11.39
N PRO A 69 -1.40 4.77 -12.01
CA PRO A 69 -1.52 4.60 -13.44
C PRO A 69 -0.69 5.65 -14.19
N LEU A 70 -0.13 5.27 -15.35
CA LEU A 70 0.79 6.11 -16.11
C LEU A 70 0.20 7.47 -16.52
N ASP A 71 -1.07 7.52 -16.87
CA ASP A 71 -1.78 8.74 -17.23
C ASP A 71 -1.89 9.73 -16.06
N VAL A 72 -2.01 9.21 -14.83
CA VAL A 72 -1.97 10.02 -13.61
C VAL A 72 -0.54 10.46 -13.33
N LEU A 73 0.43 9.54 -13.38
CA LEU A 73 1.84 9.82 -13.10
C LEU A 73 2.41 10.92 -14.01
N ARG A 74 2.09 10.88 -15.31
CA ARG A 74 2.56 11.87 -16.30
C ARG A 74 2.16 13.32 -16.00
N ARG A 75 1.08 13.54 -15.28
CA ARG A 75 0.56 14.88 -14.92
C ARG A 75 0.72 15.21 -13.43
N ALA A 76 1.38 14.32 -12.68
CA ALA A 76 1.58 14.47 -11.25
C ALA A 76 2.95 15.08 -10.94
N HIS A 77 2.98 15.96 -9.95
CA HIS A 77 4.16 16.23 -9.15
C HIS A 77 4.10 15.28 -7.95
N VAL A 78 4.96 14.27 -7.95
CA VAL A 78 5.00 13.23 -6.92
C VAL A 78 6.08 13.57 -5.90
N THR A 79 5.68 13.65 -4.63
CA THR A 79 6.58 13.73 -3.48
C THR A 79 6.53 12.40 -2.73
N VAL A 80 7.67 11.77 -2.57
CA VAL A 80 7.83 10.52 -1.79
C VAL A 80 8.45 10.83 -0.44
N VAL A 81 7.92 10.25 0.63
CA VAL A 81 8.60 10.19 1.94
C VAL A 81 8.78 8.73 2.30
N ASP A 82 10.02 8.31 2.53
CA ASP A 82 10.35 6.96 2.95
C ASP A 82 11.46 6.99 4.02
N ILE A 83 11.43 5.99 4.92
CA ILE A 83 12.42 5.86 5.98
C ILE A 83 13.69 5.13 5.51
N ASP A 84 13.61 4.43 4.38
CA ASP A 84 14.70 3.65 3.79
C ASP A 84 15.49 4.50 2.81
N GLU A 85 16.76 4.78 3.16
CA GLU A 85 17.65 5.61 2.36
C GLU A 85 17.96 5.00 0.99
N ASP A 86 18.06 3.66 0.90
CA ASP A 86 18.34 2.98 -0.37
C ASP A 86 17.13 3.06 -1.30
N GLN A 87 15.90 2.98 -0.76
CA GLN A 87 14.68 3.18 -1.53
C GLN A 87 14.60 4.62 -2.07
N ILE A 88 14.92 5.61 -1.25
CA ILE A 88 14.96 7.01 -1.67
C ILE A 88 16.01 7.25 -2.76
N ARG A 89 17.21 6.70 -2.61
CA ARG A 89 18.29 6.85 -3.62
C ARG A 89 17.97 6.19 -4.95
N ASN A 90 17.19 5.12 -4.94
CA ASN A 90 16.78 4.38 -6.14
C ASN A 90 15.43 4.85 -6.68
N ASN A 91 14.82 5.89 -6.10
CA ASN A 91 13.59 6.47 -6.63
C ASN A 91 13.91 7.32 -7.85
N ASP A 92 13.32 6.99 -8.99
CA ASP A 92 13.57 7.64 -10.28
C ASP A 92 12.29 8.20 -10.93
N TYR A 93 11.14 8.09 -10.26
CA TYR A 93 9.85 8.59 -10.77
C TYR A 93 9.31 9.83 -10.04
N ALA A 94 9.72 10.06 -8.79
CA ALA A 94 9.27 11.20 -8.01
C ALA A 94 10.04 12.48 -8.38
N GLN A 95 9.37 13.61 -8.34
CA GLN A 95 10.01 14.92 -8.49
C GLN A 95 10.69 15.35 -7.18
N GLU A 96 10.22 14.81 -6.06
CA GLU A 96 10.79 15.07 -4.74
C GLU A 96 10.82 13.77 -3.93
N ALA A 97 12.00 13.35 -3.48
CA ALA A 97 12.18 12.17 -2.64
C ALA A 97 12.84 12.58 -1.31
N ILE A 98 12.16 12.28 -0.20
CA ILE A 98 12.48 12.75 1.14
C ILE A 98 12.78 11.56 2.04
N LEU A 99 13.97 11.54 2.65
CA LEU A 99 14.28 10.60 3.72
C LEU A 99 13.59 11.07 5.01
N GLY A 100 12.54 10.38 5.44
CA GLY A 100 11.76 10.77 6.59
C GLY A 100 10.77 9.71 7.07
N ASP A 101 10.28 9.91 8.30
CA ASP A 101 9.27 9.04 8.90
C ASP A 101 7.87 9.64 8.70
N ILE A 102 7.01 8.93 8.00
CA ILE A 102 5.63 9.35 7.70
C ILE A 102 4.78 9.59 8.95
N GLN A 103 5.16 9.07 10.11
CA GLN A 103 4.49 9.31 11.39
C GLN A 103 4.71 10.72 11.90
N SER A 104 5.88 11.27 11.64
CA SER A 104 6.31 12.59 12.15
C SER A 104 6.45 13.65 11.06
N TRP A 105 6.62 13.25 9.80
CA TRP A 105 6.71 14.19 8.69
C TRP A 105 5.40 14.92 8.48
N ARG A 106 5.47 16.24 8.27
CA ARG A 106 4.28 17.08 8.06
C ARG A 106 4.49 17.98 6.86
N PHE A 107 3.47 18.04 6.01
CA PHE A 107 3.35 19.00 4.93
C PHE A 107 2.40 20.13 5.30
N ALA A 108 2.45 21.22 4.56
CA ALA A 108 1.47 22.30 4.71
C ALA A 108 0.03 21.74 4.47
N PRO A 109 -0.97 22.24 5.20
CA PRO A 109 -2.35 21.82 4.99
C PRO A 109 -2.82 22.09 3.56
N GLY A 110 -3.57 21.14 2.98
CA GLY A 110 -4.14 21.32 1.64
C GLY A 110 -3.12 21.30 0.49
N SER A 111 -2.01 20.59 0.64
CA SER A 111 -0.95 20.49 -0.37
C SER A 111 -1.27 19.49 -1.49
N PHE A 112 -1.96 18.37 -1.19
CA PHE A 112 -2.05 17.24 -2.11
C PHE A 112 -3.48 16.95 -2.57
N ASP A 113 -3.60 16.53 -3.83
CA ASP A 113 -4.82 16.02 -4.43
C ASP A 113 -5.03 14.54 -4.08
N LEU A 114 -3.92 13.80 -3.88
CA LEU A 114 -3.92 12.38 -3.52
C LEU A 114 -2.77 12.07 -2.56
N VAL A 115 -3.07 11.30 -1.52
CA VAL A 115 -2.08 10.62 -0.67
C VAL A 115 -2.19 9.12 -0.90
N ILE A 116 -1.06 8.45 -1.09
CA ILE A 116 -0.98 7.00 -1.25
C ILE A 116 -0.17 6.41 -0.10
N CYS A 117 -0.70 5.36 0.53
CA CYS A 117 0.00 4.55 1.51
C CYS A 117 -0.27 3.07 1.17
N TYR A 118 0.67 2.43 0.47
CA TYR A 118 0.46 1.11 -0.13
C TYR A 118 1.49 0.11 0.37
N ASN A 119 1.04 -0.92 1.11
CA ASN A 119 1.88 -1.92 1.80
C ASN A 119 2.91 -1.31 2.77
N VAL A 120 2.51 -0.27 3.48
CA VAL A 120 3.35 0.49 4.41
C VAL A 120 2.71 0.62 5.79
N ILE A 121 1.41 0.92 5.83
CA ILE A 121 0.71 1.29 7.07
C ILE A 121 0.75 0.19 8.15
N GLU A 122 0.89 -1.07 7.75
CA GLU A 122 1.05 -2.23 8.64
C GLU A 122 2.40 -2.27 9.36
N HIS A 123 3.38 -1.52 8.85
CA HIS A 123 4.73 -1.39 9.41
C HIS A 123 4.89 -0.15 10.29
N VAL A 124 3.84 0.67 10.38
CA VAL A 124 3.84 1.95 11.11
C VAL A 124 3.41 1.74 12.55
N PRO A 125 4.25 2.05 13.55
CA PRO A 125 3.88 1.98 14.97
C PRO A 125 2.73 2.91 15.35
N ASP A 126 2.80 4.18 14.96
CA ASP A 126 1.75 5.17 15.21
C ASP A 126 0.96 5.50 13.94
N VAL A 127 0.05 4.59 13.60
CA VAL A 127 -0.87 4.74 12.46
C VAL A 127 -1.76 5.98 12.60
N ALA A 128 -2.13 6.35 13.84
CA ALA A 128 -2.99 7.51 14.06
C ALA A 128 -2.29 8.81 13.68
N ALA A 129 -1.01 8.95 14.06
CA ALA A 129 -0.20 10.11 13.69
C ALA A 129 0.00 10.21 12.17
N ALA A 130 0.28 9.09 11.49
CA ALA A 130 0.42 9.06 10.04
C ALA A 130 -0.88 9.46 9.34
N LEU A 131 -2.00 8.83 9.69
CA LEU A 131 -3.31 9.12 9.09
C LEU A 131 -3.75 10.58 9.33
N SER A 132 -3.49 11.14 10.53
CA SER A 132 -3.78 12.55 10.82
C SER A 132 -2.98 13.48 9.90
N GLY A 133 -1.68 13.22 9.72
CA GLY A 133 -0.83 13.95 8.79
C GLY A 133 -1.33 13.87 7.34
N PHE A 134 -1.82 12.71 6.91
CA PHE A 134 -2.43 12.55 5.59
C PHE A 134 -3.69 13.41 5.45
N CYS A 135 -4.60 13.36 6.43
CA CYS A 135 -5.81 14.18 6.43
C CYS A 135 -5.53 15.68 6.36
N GLU A 136 -4.53 16.15 7.13
CA GLU A 136 -4.13 17.56 7.15
C GLU A 136 -3.57 18.01 5.80
N SER A 137 -2.72 17.19 5.19
CA SER A 137 -2.04 17.50 3.93
C SER A 137 -2.96 17.49 2.70
N LEU A 138 -4.14 16.87 2.80
CA LEU A 138 -5.11 16.82 1.71
C LEU A 138 -5.82 18.14 1.45
N LYS A 139 -5.96 18.48 0.17
CA LYS A 139 -6.91 19.48 -0.32
C LYS A 139 -8.37 19.07 -0.05
N GLN A 140 -9.30 20.03 -0.09
CA GLN A 140 -10.74 19.70 -0.14
C GLN A 140 -11.05 18.90 -1.41
N GLY A 141 -11.79 17.82 -1.26
CA GLY A 141 -12.04 16.88 -2.34
C GLY A 141 -10.90 15.92 -2.65
N GLY A 142 -9.73 16.10 -2.03
CA GLY A 142 -8.58 15.21 -2.16
C GLY A 142 -8.82 13.82 -1.58
N MET A 143 -8.03 12.83 -2.00
CA MET A 143 -8.23 11.43 -1.66
C MET A 143 -7.03 10.79 -0.96
N ILE A 144 -7.30 9.78 -0.13
CA ILE A 144 -6.29 8.86 0.42
C ILE A 144 -6.56 7.47 -0.17
N LEU A 145 -5.56 6.89 -0.83
CA LEU A 145 -5.54 5.48 -1.21
C LEU A 145 -4.70 4.71 -0.20
N ILE A 146 -5.30 3.70 0.41
CA ILE A 146 -4.62 2.75 1.30
C ILE A 146 -4.76 1.35 0.72
N GLY A 147 -3.63 0.68 0.51
CA GLY A 147 -3.55 -0.75 0.24
C GLY A 147 -2.75 -1.41 1.35
N ALA A 148 -3.29 -2.45 1.98
CA ALA A 148 -2.62 -3.11 3.09
C ALA A 148 -3.10 -4.56 3.30
N PRO A 149 -2.30 -5.41 3.97
CA PRO A 149 -2.75 -6.70 4.45
C PRO A 149 -3.91 -6.57 5.44
N ASN A 150 -4.86 -7.49 5.34
CA ASN A 150 -6.00 -7.55 6.24
C ASN A 150 -5.63 -8.30 7.54
N PRO A 151 -5.55 -7.62 8.71
CA PRO A 151 -5.18 -8.26 9.97
C PRO A 151 -6.17 -9.34 10.44
N LYS A 152 -7.41 -9.32 9.90
CA LYS A 152 -8.48 -10.27 10.25
C LYS A 152 -8.51 -11.49 9.34
N SER A 153 -7.71 -11.53 8.29
CA SER A 153 -7.57 -12.69 7.42
C SER A 153 -6.82 -13.83 8.10
N LEU A 154 -6.90 -15.03 7.52
CA LEU A 154 -6.14 -16.18 8.01
C LEU A 154 -4.63 -15.90 8.03
N SER A 155 -4.10 -15.28 6.97
CA SER A 155 -2.70 -14.87 6.91
C SER A 155 -2.35 -13.82 7.96
N GLY A 156 -3.23 -12.82 8.17
CA GLY A 156 -3.06 -11.79 9.20
C GLY A 156 -3.02 -12.37 10.61
N VAL A 157 -3.92 -13.32 10.92
CA VAL A 157 -3.95 -14.02 12.20
C VAL A 157 -2.68 -14.85 12.40
N VAL A 158 -2.25 -15.61 11.39
CA VAL A 158 -0.99 -16.38 11.46
C VAL A 158 0.18 -15.43 11.68
N THR A 159 0.26 -14.33 10.95
CA THR A 159 1.31 -13.32 11.13
C THR A 159 1.34 -12.77 12.54
N LYS A 160 0.18 -12.49 13.13
CA LYS A 160 0.08 -11.95 14.48
C LYS A 160 0.61 -12.89 15.57
N PHE A 161 0.37 -14.20 15.41
CA PHE A 161 0.70 -15.19 16.45
C PHE A 161 1.98 -15.97 16.18
N SER A 162 2.68 -15.70 15.09
CA SER A 162 3.97 -16.31 14.78
C SER A 162 5.13 -15.32 14.92
N PRO A 163 6.28 -15.78 15.45
CA PRO A 163 7.44 -14.92 15.64
C PRO A 163 8.09 -14.55 14.29
N HIS A 164 8.78 -13.43 14.24
CA HIS A 164 9.42 -12.92 13.01
C HIS A 164 10.36 -13.93 12.33
N TRP A 165 11.14 -14.71 13.10
CA TRP A 165 12.01 -15.74 12.53
C TRP A 165 11.24 -16.80 11.73
N PHE A 166 9.98 -17.10 12.13
CA PHE A 166 9.11 -18.03 11.39
C PHE A 166 8.71 -17.43 10.03
N HIS A 167 8.44 -16.13 9.96
CA HIS A 167 8.16 -15.45 8.68
C HIS A 167 9.36 -15.53 7.75
N VAL A 168 10.58 -15.22 8.26
CA VAL A 168 11.82 -15.34 7.49
C VAL A 168 12.02 -16.76 6.99
N TRP A 169 11.81 -17.77 7.85
CA TRP A 169 11.88 -19.18 7.48
C TRP A 169 10.88 -19.54 6.38
N PHE A 170 9.59 -19.11 6.54
CA PHE A 170 8.52 -19.37 5.57
C PHE A 170 8.84 -18.72 4.21
N TYR A 171 9.31 -17.49 4.20
CA TYR A 171 9.71 -16.80 2.97
C TYR A 171 10.85 -17.53 2.27
N ARG A 172 11.86 -18.00 3.00
CA ARG A 172 13.00 -18.72 2.42
C ARG A 172 12.63 -20.09 1.87
N HIS A 173 11.87 -20.88 2.64
CA HIS A 173 11.69 -22.33 2.36
C HIS A 173 10.38 -22.66 1.66
N VAL A 174 9.33 -21.89 1.90
CA VAL A 174 8.01 -22.10 1.27
C VAL A 174 7.85 -21.22 0.04
N ARG A 175 8.22 -19.95 0.12
CA ARG A 175 8.15 -19.00 -1.00
C ARG A 175 9.37 -19.06 -1.92
N GLY A 176 10.51 -19.55 -1.46
CA GLY A 176 11.74 -19.65 -2.24
C GLY A 176 12.54 -18.34 -2.33
N ASP A 177 12.23 -17.36 -1.50
CA ASP A 177 12.94 -16.09 -1.44
C ASP A 177 14.23 -16.24 -0.61
N LYS A 178 15.34 -16.47 -1.27
CA LYS A 178 16.65 -16.69 -0.65
C LYS A 178 17.18 -15.45 0.08
N LYS A 179 16.70 -14.25 -0.27
CA LYS A 179 17.14 -12.99 0.32
C LYS A 179 16.29 -12.57 1.54
N ALA A 180 15.22 -13.28 1.83
CA ALA A 180 14.31 -12.96 2.93
C ALA A 180 15.07 -12.76 4.27
N GLY A 181 14.74 -11.68 4.98
CA GLY A 181 15.34 -11.33 6.27
C GLY A 181 16.76 -10.75 6.20
N GLN A 182 17.28 -10.43 5.00
CA GLN A 182 18.47 -9.57 4.86
C GLN A 182 18.07 -8.10 5.04
N PRO A 183 19.00 -7.19 5.38
CA PRO A 183 18.72 -5.75 5.46
C PRO A 183 18.02 -5.25 4.20
N GLY A 184 16.95 -4.46 4.35
CA GLY A 184 16.15 -3.96 3.22
C GLY A 184 15.30 -4.99 2.47
N GLN A 185 15.21 -6.25 2.95
CA GLN A 185 14.43 -7.32 2.30
C GLN A 185 13.28 -7.81 3.19
N ALA A 186 12.15 -8.10 2.55
CA ALA A 186 10.98 -8.70 3.24
C ALA A 186 11.34 -10.07 3.89
N PRO A 187 10.59 -10.48 4.91
CA PRO A 187 9.49 -9.78 5.56
C PRO A 187 9.96 -8.71 6.54
N PHE A 188 9.31 -7.55 6.50
CA PHE A 188 9.52 -6.50 7.50
C PHE A 188 8.69 -6.78 8.76
N PRO A 189 9.12 -6.27 9.94
CA PRO A 189 8.31 -6.32 11.16
C PRO A 189 6.94 -5.67 10.92
N THR A 190 5.87 -6.35 11.34
CA THR A 190 4.49 -5.87 11.20
C THR A 190 3.97 -5.42 12.55
N HIS A 191 3.44 -4.20 12.63
CA HIS A 191 2.76 -3.65 13.79
C HIS A 191 1.25 -3.86 13.64
N PHE A 192 0.63 -4.55 14.60
CA PHE A 192 -0.81 -4.84 14.58
C PHE A 192 -1.64 -3.71 15.17
N HIS A 193 -1.43 -2.48 14.66
CA HIS A 193 -2.19 -1.33 15.14
C HIS A 193 -3.69 -1.49 14.78
N PRO A 194 -4.62 -1.23 15.75
CA PRO A 194 -6.06 -1.44 15.52
C PRO A 194 -6.63 -0.68 14.31
N LEU A 195 -6.09 0.50 13.99
CA LEU A 195 -6.56 1.33 12.86
C LEU A 195 -6.29 0.71 11.49
N VAL A 196 -5.40 -0.29 11.37
CA VAL A 196 -5.19 -1.02 10.10
C VAL A 196 -6.38 -1.91 9.77
N THR A 197 -7.29 -2.19 10.71
CA THR A 197 -8.53 -2.91 10.38
C THR A 197 -9.50 -2.01 9.63
N LEU A 198 -10.16 -2.55 8.60
CA LEU A 198 -11.11 -1.78 7.77
C LEU A 198 -12.22 -1.09 8.58
N SER A 199 -12.76 -1.77 9.60
CA SER A 199 -13.81 -1.20 10.46
C SER A 199 -13.34 0.04 11.22
N ASN A 200 -12.11 -0.02 11.77
CA ASN A 200 -11.56 1.08 12.53
C ASN A 200 -11.05 2.20 11.63
N LEU A 201 -10.50 1.86 10.46
CA LEU A 201 -10.14 2.83 9.44
C LEU A 201 -11.37 3.61 8.94
N GLN A 202 -12.50 2.93 8.75
CA GLN A 202 -13.77 3.57 8.41
C GLN A 202 -14.30 4.48 9.53
N ALA A 203 -14.16 4.06 10.80
CA ALA A 203 -14.54 4.88 11.95
C ALA A 203 -13.66 6.13 12.04
N PHE A 204 -12.35 5.98 11.88
CA PHE A 204 -11.40 7.08 11.82
C PHE A 204 -11.77 8.06 10.69
N ALA A 205 -12.00 7.55 9.48
CA ALA A 205 -12.37 8.37 8.33
C ALA A 205 -13.60 9.24 8.62
N ARG A 206 -14.66 8.65 9.16
CA ARG A 206 -15.89 9.40 9.54
C ARG A 206 -15.60 10.49 10.58
N ALA A 207 -14.79 10.18 11.60
CA ALA A 207 -14.44 11.13 12.64
C ALA A 207 -13.61 12.31 12.12
N HIS A 208 -12.88 12.14 11.01
CA HIS A 208 -12.03 13.16 10.40
C HIS A 208 -12.63 13.78 9.12
N GLY A 209 -13.96 13.65 8.91
CA GLY A 209 -14.63 14.26 7.77
C GLY A 209 -14.31 13.64 6.41
N LEU A 210 -13.81 12.40 6.41
CA LEU A 210 -13.55 11.66 5.18
C LEU A 210 -14.74 10.77 4.82
N GLU A 211 -15.02 10.67 3.53
CA GLU A 211 -16.01 9.79 2.95
C GLU A 211 -15.33 8.54 2.37
N LEU A 212 -15.92 7.37 2.60
CA LEU A 212 -15.49 6.14 1.97
C LEU A 212 -16.00 6.09 0.52
N ILE A 213 -15.08 6.15 -0.45
CA ILE A 213 -15.41 6.08 -1.89
C ILE A 213 -15.32 4.65 -2.41
N TYR A 214 -14.33 3.90 -1.95
CA TYR A 214 -14.09 2.53 -2.39
C TYR A 214 -13.56 1.67 -1.27
N ARG A 215 -13.98 0.42 -1.24
CA ARG A 215 -13.48 -0.63 -0.36
C ARG A 215 -13.59 -1.97 -1.06
N LYS A 216 -12.49 -2.70 -1.12
CA LYS A 216 -12.47 -4.08 -1.59
C LYS A 216 -11.47 -4.87 -0.76
N GLU A 217 -11.93 -5.96 -0.17
CA GLU A 217 -11.08 -7.02 0.36
C GLU A 217 -10.92 -8.06 -0.74
N TYR A 218 -9.73 -8.63 -0.88
CA TYR A 218 -9.43 -9.56 -1.96
C TYR A 218 -8.39 -10.59 -1.55
N GLU A 219 -8.38 -11.72 -2.28
CA GLU A 219 -7.36 -12.74 -2.10
C GLU A 219 -6.00 -12.21 -2.58
N SER A 220 -5.00 -12.32 -1.71
CA SER A 220 -3.63 -11.87 -2.04
C SER A 220 -3.11 -12.59 -3.28
N PRO A 221 -2.44 -11.90 -4.23
CA PRO A 221 -1.86 -12.51 -5.43
C PRO A 221 -0.84 -13.61 -5.09
N ARG A 222 -0.36 -13.66 -3.86
CA ARG A 222 0.54 -14.72 -3.34
C ARG A 222 -0.15 -16.10 -3.22
N TYR A 223 -1.49 -16.14 -3.09
CA TYR A 223 -2.25 -17.40 -2.96
C TYR A 223 -2.28 -18.23 -4.25
N PRO A 224 -2.58 -17.67 -5.43
CA PRO A 224 -2.47 -18.39 -6.70
C PRO A 224 -1.08 -18.98 -6.93
N GLU A 225 -0.01 -18.24 -6.61
CA GLU A 225 1.36 -18.78 -6.70
C GLU A 225 1.59 -19.96 -5.76
N MET A 226 1.10 -19.87 -4.53
CA MET A 226 1.19 -20.96 -3.55
C MET A 226 0.41 -22.17 -4.00
N ARG A 227 -0.81 -22.02 -4.55
CA ARG A 227 -1.60 -23.12 -5.13
C ARG A 227 -0.86 -23.83 -6.25
N ALA A 228 -0.19 -23.08 -7.12
CA ALA A 228 0.59 -23.63 -8.23
C ALA A 228 1.82 -24.42 -7.73
N ARG A 229 2.52 -23.92 -6.71
CA ARG A 229 3.78 -24.50 -6.21
C ARG A 229 3.57 -25.57 -5.14
N LYS A 230 2.52 -25.49 -4.33
CA LYS A 230 2.26 -26.32 -3.15
C LYS A 230 0.76 -26.70 -3.05
N PRO A 231 0.20 -27.43 -4.04
CA PRO A 231 -1.25 -27.65 -4.13
C PRO A 231 -1.86 -28.33 -2.91
N LEU A 232 -1.19 -29.32 -2.32
CA LEU A 232 -1.70 -30.02 -1.13
C LEU A 232 -1.75 -29.11 0.09
N PHE A 233 -0.74 -28.26 0.29
CA PHE A 233 -0.70 -27.29 1.37
C PHE A 233 -1.76 -26.21 1.18
N ALA A 234 -1.95 -25.73 -0.04
CA ALA A 234 -2.99 -24.78 -0.38
C ALA A 234 -4.39 -25.36 -0.13
N ALA A 235 -4.63 -26.62 -0.51
CA ALA A 235 -5.90 -27.31 -0.25
C ALA A 235 -6.23 -27.41 1.25
N LEU A 236 -5.23 -27.65 2.10
CA LEU A 236 -5.41 -27.64 3.56
C LEU A 236 -5.82 -26.23 4.07
N ILE A 237 -5.20 -25.18 3.56
CA ILE A 237 -5.55 -23.79 3.91
C ILE A 237 -6.96 -23.46 3.43
N ASP A 238 -7.32 -23.85 2.21
CA ASP A 238 -8.66 -23.63 1.66
C ASP A 238 -9.74 -24.37 2.48
N ALA A 239 -9.48 -25.62 2.87
CA ALA A 239 -10.37 -26.38 3.74
C ALA A 239 -10.53 -25.71 5.12
N ALA A 240 -9.43 -25.29 5.73
CA ALA A 240 -9.48 -24.55 7.00
C ALA A 240 -10.27 -23.24 6.87
N ALA A 241 -10.09 -22.50 5.78
CA ALA A 241 -10.83 -21.27 5.51
C ALA A 241 -12.34 -21.50 5.37
N VAL A 242 -12.75 -22.57 4.68
CA VAL A 242 -14.16 -22.97 4.56
C VAL A 242 -14.77 -23.22 5.94
N VAL A 243 -14.08 -23.99 6.80
CA VAL A 243 -14.55 -24.28 8.16
C VAL A 243 -14.65 -22.99 8.99
N ILE A 244 -13.63 -22.14 8.94
CA ILE A 244 -13.60 -20.88 9.72
C ILE A 244 -14.72 -19.95 9.24
N ASN A 245 -14.92 -19.80 7.94
CA ASN A 245 -15.99 -18.98 7.39
C ASN A 245 -17.39 -19.48 7.79
N ALA A 246 -17.57 -20.79 7.86
CA ALA A 246 -18.82 -21.39 8.32
C ALA A 246 -19.08 -21.15 9.82
N LEU A 247 -18.03 -21.17 10.64
CA LEU A 247 -18.12 -20.92 12.08
C LEU A 247 -18.25 -19.44 12.45
N LEU A 248 -17.81 -18.53 11.57
CA LEU A 248 -17.79 -17.09 11.81
C LEU A 248 -18.58 -16.32 10.73
N PRO A 249 -19.87 -16.58 10.57
CA PRO A 249 -20.68 -15.94 9.54
C PRO A 249 -20.69 -14.41 9.73
N GLY A 250 -20.64 -13.66 8.62
CA GLY A 250 -20.71 -12.19 8.61
C GLY A 250 -19.38 -11.47 8.87
N LYS A 251 -18.27 -12.18 9.07
CA LYS A 251 -16.94 -11.57 9.25
C LYS A 251 -16.13 -11.37 7.96
N GLY A 252 -16.72 -11.67 6.79
CA GLY A 252 -16.03 -11.67 5.51
C GLY A 252 -15.32 -13.00 5.25
N ASP A 253 -14.70 -13.15 4.07
CA ASP A 253 -13.91 -14.34 3.75
C ASP A 253 -12.52 -14.23 4.35
N VAL A 254 -12.15 -15.16 5.22
CA VAL A 254 -10.82 -15.16 5.89
C VAL A 254 -9.65 -15.37 4.91
N ARG A 255 -9.92 -15.74 3.65
CA ARG A 255 -8.93 -15.84 2.57
C ARG A 255 -8.59 -14.45 1.99
N HIS A 256 -9.44 -13.44 2.20
CA HIS A 256 -9.16 -12.07 1.73
C HIS A 256 -8.02 -11.48 2.56
N GLY A 257 -6.81 -11.75 2.10
CA GLY A 257 -5.55 -11.42 2.77
C GLY A 257 -5.18 -9.95 2.69
N ASP A 258 -5.69 -9.22 1.71
CA ASP A 258 -5.34 -7.83 1.44
C ASP A 258 -6.61 -7.00 1.19
N TYR A 259 -6.48 -5.67 1.25
CA TYR A 259 -7.57 -4.76 0.91
C TYR A 259 -7.08 -3.48 0.23
N HIS A 260 -7.97 -2.85 -0.53
CA HIS A 260 -7.86 -1.46 -0.98
C HIS A 260 -8.99 -0.62 -0.40
N VAL A 261 -8.65 0.61 -0.01
CA VAL A 261 -9.59 1.63 0.46
C VAL A 261 -9.26 2.96 -0.17
N ILE A 262 -10.29 3.67 -0.66
CA ILE A 262 -10.16 5.08 -1.05
C ILE A 262 -11.09 5.90 -0.16
N LEU A 263 -10.49 6.88 0.51
CA LEU A 263 -11.17 7.87 1.34
C LEU A 263 -11.08 9.22 0.65
N ARG A 264 -12.11 10.08 0.77
CA ARG A 264 -12.15 11.42 0.18
C ARG A 264 -12.45 12.46 1.24
N LYS A 265 -11.70 13.54 1.27
CA LYS A 265 -11.97 14.69 2.15
C LYS A 265 -13.19 15.46 1.63
N ARG A 266 -14.17 15.68 2.52
CA ARG A 266 -15.38 16.44 2.21
C ARG A 266 -15.14 17.93 2.19
#